data_9d2c0ff77f7f24be22f6d3d4dfe7a46f
#
_entry.id   9d2c0ff77f7f24be22f6d3d4dfe7a46f
#
_cell.length_a   1.000
_cell.length_b   1.000
_cell.length_c   1.000
_cell.angle_alpha   90.00
_cell.angle_beta   90.00
_cell.angle_gamma   90.00
#
_symmetry.space_group_name_H-M   'P 1'
#
loop_
_entity.id
_entity.type
_entity.pdbx_description
1 polymer ?
#
loop_
_entity_poly.entity_id
_entity_poly.type
_entity_poly.pdbx_seq_one_letter_code
_entity_poly.pdbx_strand_id
1 'polypeptide(L)'
;MSNDHLTDIAYRHFIESVKDYAIYMLSADGTVISWNEGARRAKGYLSDEIIGRHFGLFYSEAEQLSGVPAKNLEIGLRSGQVEGEGWRYRKDGSRFWAHVMIDTIRDEQNTLLGFAKITRDISEQKAINDRIAWMARYDALTGLPNRVEFFERVE
;
A
#
# COMPACT_ATOMS: atom_id res chain seq x y z
N MET A 1 12.43 -21.33 28.12
CA MET A 1 12.00 -20.52 26.96
C MET A 1 11.53 -19.17 27.43
N SER A 2 12.08 -18.12 26.89
CA SER A 2 11.73 -16.79 27.36
C SER A 2 10.35 -16.37 26.82
N ASN A 3 9.71 -15.42 27.52
CA ASN A 3 8.47 -14.82 27.06
C ASN A 3 8.64 -14.18 25.68
N ASP A 4 9.84 -13.71 25.36
CA ASP A 4 10.15 -13.08 24.08
C ASP A 4 9.95 -14.04 22.91
N HIS A 5 10.32 -15.31 23.07
CA HIS A 5 10.14 -16.32 22.03
C HIS A 5 8.65 -16.60 21.77
N LEU A 6 7.85 -16.70 22.83
CA LEU A 6 6.42 -16.87 22.71
C LEU A 6 5.76 -15.65 22.06
N THR A 7 6.22 -14.47 22.42
CA THR A 7 5.72 -13.21 21.84
C THR A 7 6.02 -13.15 20.35
N ASP A 8 7.24 -13.55 19.93
CA ASP A 8 7.61 -13.56 18.52
C ASP A 8 6.73 -14.52 17.71
N ILE A 9 6.46 -15.70 18.26
CA ILE A 9 5.60 -16.69 17.62
C ILE A 9 4.17 -16.13 17.48
N ALA A 10 3.68 -15.50 18.55
CA ALA A 10 2.33 -14.92 18.58
C ALA A 10 2.20 -13.79 17.56
N TYR A 11 3.17 -12.90 17.45
CA TYR A 11 3.17 -11.81 16.47
C TYR A 11 3.19 -12.35 15.04
N ARG A 12 4.04 -13.34 14.80
CA ARG A 12 4.12 -13.96 13.47
C ARG A 12 2.79 -14.59 13.08
N HIS A 13 2.20 -15.33 13.99
CA HIS A 13 0.89 -15.94 13.77
C HIS A 13 -0.20 -14.90 13.55
N PHE A 14 -0.19 -13.84 14.35
CA PHE A 14 -1.15 -12.73 14.22
C PHE A 14 -1.04 -12.08 12.82
N ILE A 15 0.16 -11.76 12.39
CA ILE A 15 0.39 -11.13 11.08
C ILE A 15 -0.09 -12.05 9.96
N GLU A 16 0.18 -13.36 10.06
CA GLU A 16 -0.29 -14.32 9.06
C GLU A 16 -1.81 -14.46 9.03
N SER A 17 -2.49 -14.25 10.16
CA SER A 17 -3.94 -14.36 10.22
C SER A 17 -4.67 -13.15 9.62
N VAL A 18 -3.98 -12.03 9.45
CA VAL A 18 -4.54 -10.82 8.84
C VAL A 18 -4.52 -10.99 7.32
N LYS A 19 -5.68 -11.18 6.71
CA LYS A 19 -5.79 -11.53 5.28
C LYS A 19 -6.23 -10.38 4.40
N ASP A 20 -6.80 -9.33 4.99
CA ASP A 20 -7.29 -8.17 4.25
C ASP A 20 -6.22 -7.10 4.05
N TYR A 21 -5.08 -7.25 4.70
CA TYR A 21 -3.97 -6.31 4.63
C TYR A 21 -2.71 -7.04 4.20
N ALA A 22 -2.00 -6.45 3.25
CA ALA A 22 -0.65 -6.89 2.92
C ALA A 22 0.28 -6.28 3.96
N ILE A 23 0.91 -7.12 4.78
CA ILE A 23 1.83 -6.69 5.84
C ILE A 23 3.17 -7.35 5.57
N TYR A 24 4.19 -6.54 5.36
CA TYR A 24 5.51 -7.08 5.12
C TYR A 24 6.57 -6.08 5.52
N MET A 25 7.77 -6.58 5.77
CA MET A 25 8.91 -5.77 6.18
C MET A 25 9.88 -5.61 5.03
N LEU A 26 10.52 -4.45 5.00
CA LEU A 26 11.58 -4.12 4.07
C LEU A 26 12.87 -3.92 4.86
N SER A 27 13.99 -4.32 4.26
CA SER A 27 15.30 -3.94 4.77
C SER A 27 15.52 -2.44 4.55
N ALA A 28 16.62 -1.92 5.06
CA ALA A 28 16.94 -0.49 4.94
C ALA A 28 17.03 -0.03 3.48
N ASP A 29 17.40 -0.92 2.55
CA ASP A 29 17.51 -0.62 1.13
C ASP A 29 16.23 -0.88 0.33
N GLY A 30 15.15 -1.31 0.98
CA GLY A 30 13.88 -1.56 0.32
C GLY A 30 13.67 -2.97 -0.19
N THR A 31 14.48 -3.92 0.25
CA THR A 31 14.32 -5.33 -0.10
C THR A 31 13.25 -5.98 0.78
N VAL A 32 12.34 -6.74 0.18
CA VAL A 32 11.30 -7.47 0.92
C VAL A 32 11.93 -8.57 1.76
N ILE A 33 11.65 -8.59 3.06
CA ILE A 33 12.22 -9.58 3.98
C ILE A 33 11.18 -10.42 4.70
N SER A 34 9.90 -10.07 4.60
CA SER A 34 8.81 -10.88 5.13
C SER A 34 7.56 -10.70 4.25
N TRP A 35 6.60 -11.61 4.39
CA TRP A 35 5.41 -11.62 3.51
C TRP A 35 4.29 -12.36 4.20
N ASN A 36 3.13 -11.73 4.36
CA ASN A 36 1.99 -12.40 4.99
C ASN A 36 0.98 -12.90 3.94
N GLU A 37 -0.03 -13.60 4.39
CA GLU A 37 -1.08 -14.14 3.51
C GLU A 37 -1.86 -13.03 2.80
N GLY A 38 -2.12 -11.91 3.48
CA GLY A 38 -2.76 -10.76 2.87
C GLY A 38 -1.97 -10.19 1.71
N ALA A 39 -0.64 -10.17 1.82
CA ALA A 39 0.25 -9.73 0.75
C ALA A 39 0.20 -10.67 -0.45
N ARG A 40 0.19 -11.97 -0.19
CA ARG A 40 0.05 -12.98 -1.25
C ARG A 40 -1.27 -12.77 -2.02
N ARG A 41 -2.36 -12.59 -1.30
CA ARG A 41 -3.68 -12.38 -1.90
C ARG A 41 -3.77 -11.07 -2.69
N ALA A 42 -3.25 -10.00 -2.11
CA ALA A 42 -3.36 -8.67 -2.73
C ALA A 42 -2.45 -8.51 -3.95
N LYS A 43 -1.26 -9.09 -3.91
CA LYS A 43 -0.23 -8.82 -4.92
C LYS A 43 0.08 -10.00 -5.82
N GLY A 44 -0.32 -11.20 -5.45
CA GLY A 44 -0.19 -12.39 -6.29
C GLY A 44 1.16 -13.08 -6.26
N TYR A 45 2.09 -12.61 -5.43
CA TYR A 45 3.40 -13.23 -5.27
C TYR A 45 3.40 -14.19 -4.09
N LEU A 46 4.08 -15.32 -4.24
CA LEU A 46 4.36 -16.22 -3.13
C LEU A 46 5.57 -15.68 -2.34
N SER A 47 5.66 -16.02 -1.06
CA SER A 47 6.74 -15.49 -0.22
C SER A 47 8.13 -15.90 -0.74
N ASP A 48 8.29 -17.11 -1.21
CA ASP A 48 9.59 -17.60 -1.71
C ASP A 48 10.02 -16.94 -3.02
N GLU A 49 9.10 -16.36 -3.79
CA GLU A 49 9.44 -15.63 -5.02
C GLU A 49 9.64 -14.14 -4.82
N ILE A 50 9.09 -13.58 -3.74
CA ILE A 50 9.13 -12.11 -3.53
C ILE A 50 10.19 -11.70 -2.49
N ILE A 51 10.46 -12.53 -1.49
CA ILE A 51 11.46 -12.22 -0.48
C ILE A 51 12.83 -12.15 -1.16
N GLY A 52 13.55 -11.07 -0.92
CA GLY A 52 14.83 -10.78 -1.57
C GLY A 52 14.72 -9.84 -2.75
N ARG A 53 13.52 -9.48 -3.18
CA ARG A 53 13.32 -8.54 -4.28
C ARG A 53 13.02 -7.15 -3.75
N HIS A 54 13.36 -6.13 -4.54
CA HIS A 54 13.11 -4.74 -4.16
C HIS A 54 11.61 -4.40 -4.31
N PHE A 55 11.07 -3.68 -3.35
CA PHE A 55 9.64 -3.35 -3.32
C PHE A 55 9.23 -2.40 -4.46
N GLY A 56 10.16 -1.78 -5.13
CA GLY A 56 9.88 -0.90 -6.27
C GLY A 56 9.09 -1.56 -7.37
N LEU A 57 9.14 -2.90 -7.45
CA LEU A 57 8.42 -3.65 -8.48
C LEU A 57 6.89 -3.52 -8.37
N PHE A 58 6.37 -3.05 -7.23
CA PHE A 58 4.93 -2.82 -7.07
C PHE A 58 4.47 -1.49 -7.65
N TYR A 59 5.40 -0.65 -8.09
CA TYR A 59 5.11 0.65 -8.69
C TYR A 59 5.11 0.56 -10.21
N SER A 60 4.52 1.56 -10.89
CA SER A 60 4.59 1.64 -12.33
C SER A 60 6.04 1.83 -12.79
N GLU A 61 6.31 1.49 -14.04
CA GLU A 61 7.64 1.69 -14.63
C GLU A 61 8.05 3.16 -14.56
N ALA A 62 7.12 4.07 -14.86
CA ALA A 62 7.38 5.51 -14.80
C ALA A 62 7.77 5.95 -13.39
N GLU A 63 7.08 5.45 -12.36
CA GLU A 63 7.40 5.76 -10.98
C GLU A 63 8.73 5.17 -10.55
N GLN A 64 9.06 3.98 -11.01
CA GLN A 64 10.36 3.37 -10.75
C GLN A 64 11.49 4.20 -11.36
N LEU A 65 11.33 4.63 -12.60
CA LEU A 65 12.33 5.43 -13.29
C LEU A 65 12.51 6.82 -12.66
N SER A 66 11.44 7.40 -12.12
CA SER A 66 11.50 8.72 -11.47
C SER A 66 11.91 8.65 -10.00
N GLY A 67 12.17 7.45 -9.47
CA GLY A 67 12.68 7.28 -8.12
C GLY A 67 11.64 7.41 -7.01
N VAL A 68 10.37 7.23 -7.31
CA VAL A 68 9.28 7.34 -6.32
C VAL A 68 9.44 6.36 -5.16
N PRO A 69 9.77 5.06 -5.38
CA PRO A 69 9.94 4.15 -4.25
C PRO A 69 11.01 4.61 -3.27
N ALA A 70 12.18 4.99 -3.77
CA ALA A 70 13.28 5.45 -2.91
C ALA A 70 12.91 6.73 -2.18
N LYS A 71 12.19 7.64 -2.84
CA LYS A 71 11.75 8.89 -2.24
C LYS A 71 10.79 8.65 -1.08
N ASN A 72 9.90 7.67 -1.22
CA ASN A 72 8.98 7.31 -0.14
C ASN A 72 9.72 6.79 1.10
N LEU A 73 10.75 5.97 0.90
CA LEU A 73 11.57 5.51 2.02
C LEU A 73 12.32 6.68 2.67
N GLU A 74 12.82 7.60 1.87
CA GLU A 74 13.51 8.80 2.38
C GLU A 74 12.58 9.66 3.24
N ILE A 75 11.35 9.86 2.80
CA ILE A 75 10.34 10.58 3.59
C ILE A 75 10.07 9.84 4.91
N GLY A 76 9.96 8.52 4.86
CA GLY A 76 9.78 7.69 6.04
C GLY A 76 10.92 7.84 7.03
N LEU A 77 12.16 7.92 6.54
CA LEU A 77 13.33 8.13 7.39
C LEU A 77 13.30 9.48 8.10
N ARG A 78 12.85 10.52 7.42
CA ARG A 78 12.82 11.87 8.00
C ARG A 78 11.64 12.08 8.95
N SER A 79 10.47 11.58 8.61
CA SER A 79 9.25 11.84 9.39
C SER A 79 8.77 10.65 10.22
N GLY A 80 9.40 9.49 10.07
CA GLY A 80 9.03 8.28 10.79
C GLY A 80 7.95 7.45 10.12
N GLN A 81 7.12 8.07 9.29
CA GLN A 81 6.02 7.40 8.63
C GLN A 81 5.68 8.08 7.29
N VAL A 82 5.28 7.27 6.32
CA VAL A 82 4.70 7.74 5.06
C VAL A 82 3.34 7.11 4.91
N GLU A 83 2.35 7.90 4.54
CA GLU A 83 1.01 7.40 4.29
C GLU A 83 0.46 8.06 3.02
N GLY A 84 -0.21 7.29 2.19
CA GLY A 84 -0.80 7.82 0.97
C GLY A 84 -1.56 6.77 0.19
N GLU A 85 -2.10 7.19 -0.95
CA GLU A 85 -2.84 6.33 -1.85
C GLU A 85 -2.23 6.41 -3.24
N GLY A 86 -2.31 5.31 -3.97
CA GLY A 86 -1.82 5.26 -5.33
C GLY A 86 -2.03 3.90 -5.96
N TRP A 87 -1.72 3.83 -7.26
CA TRP A 87 -1.78 2.56 -7.99
C TRP A 87 -0.59 1.68 -7.60
N ARG A 88 -0.89 0.40 -7.40
CA ARG A 88 0.13 -0.63 -7.21
C ARG A 88 -0.14 -1.77 -8.16
N TYR A 89 0.88 -2.52 -8.51
CA TYR A 89 0.83 -3.53 -9.56
C TYR A 89 1.03 -4.93 -8.99
N ARG A 90 0.21 -5.87 -9.46
CA ARG A 90 0.27 -7.28 -9.08
C ARG A 90 1.24 -8.03 -9.99
N LYS A 91 1.54 -9.26 -9.61
CA LYS A 91 2.40 -10.14 -10.40
C LYS A 91 1.90 -10.32 -11.83
N ASP A 92 0.57 -10.38 -12.02
CA ASP A 92 -0.04 -10.58 -13.33
C ASP A 92 -0.10 -9.31 -14.19
N GLY A 93 0.44 -8.20 -13.71
CA GLY A 93 0.42 -6.92 -14.40
C GLY A 93 -0.82 -6.07 -14.17
N SER A 94 -1.83 -6.61 -13.50
CA SER A 94 -3.01 -5.82 -13.15
C SER A 94 -2.67 -4.85 -12.03
N ARG A 95 -3.47 -3.80 -11.90
CA ARG A 95 -3.25 -2.79 -10.86
C ARG A 95 -4.45 -2.69 -9.92
N PHE A 96 -4.19 -2.13 -8.75
CA PHE A 96 -5.23 -1.85 -7.78
C PHE A 96 -4.93 -0.52 -7.09
N TRP A 97 -5.97 0.15 -6.64
CA TRP A 97 -5.81 1.39 -5.89
C TRP A 97 -5.53 1.02 -4.44
N ALA A 98 -4.41 1.46 -3.93
CA ALA A 98 -3.90 1.03 -2.63
C ALA A 98 -3.80 2.18 -1.65
N HIS A 99 -4.19 1.91 -0.41
CA HIS A 99 -3.80 2.73 0.72
C HIS A 99 -2.52 2.11 1.29
N VAL A 100 -1.49 2.90 1.43
CA VAL A 100 -0.15 2.43 1.81
C VAL A 100 0.34 3.21 3.02
N MET A 101 0.91 2.49 3.95
CA MET A 101 1.56 3.05 5.12
C MET A 101 2.93 2.41 5.25
N ILE A 102 3.96 3.22 5.43
CA ILE A 102 5.33 2.76 5.65
C ILE A 102 5.82 3.36 6.95
N ASP A 103 6.16 2.51 7.91
CA ASP A 103 6.72 2.93 9.19
C ASP A 103 8.20 2.59 9.24
N THR A 104 9.00 3.50 9.75
CA THR A 104 10.42 3.25 9.99
C THR A 104 10.58 2.46 11.28
N ILE A 105 11.34 1.38 11.24
CA ILE A 105 11.61 0.54 12.40
C ILE A 105 13.05 0.76 12.86
N ARG A 106 13.20 1.15 14.13
CA ARG A 106 14.52 1.38 14.74
C ARG A 106 14.63 0.58 16.03
N ASP A 107 15.85 0.24 16.40
CA ASP A 107 16.12 -0.45 17.65
C ASP A 107 16.22 0.54 18.82
N GLU A 108 16.52 0.03 20.00
CA GLU A 108 16.62 0.84 21.22
C GLU A 108 17.74 1.89 21.14
N GLN A 109 18.76 1.63 20.32
CA GLN A 109 19.86 2.55 20.09
C GLN A 109 19.59 3.51 18.91
N ASN A 110 18.33 3.53 18.42
CA ASN A 110 17.92 4.36 17.29
C ASN A 110 18.59 3.98 15.96
N THR A 111 19.10 2.76 15.86
CA THR A 111 19.67 2.25 14.62
C THR A 111 18.55 1.76 13.71
N LEU A 112 18.59 2.12 12.43
CA LEU A 112 17.58 1.70 11.47
C LEU A 112 17.64 0.19 11.23
N LEU A 113 16.53 -0.49 11.50
CA LEU A 113 16.39 -1.92 11.21
C LEU A 113 15.74 -2.17 9.86
N GLY A 114 14.90 -1.24 9.41
CA GLY A 114 14.17 -1.37 8.17
C GLY A 114 12.84 -0.64 8.24
N PHE A 115 11.88 -1.14 7.45
CA PHE A 115 10.56 -0.53 7.37
C PHE A 115 9.48 -1.60 7.49
N ALA A 116 8.35 -1.25 8.08
CA ALA A 116 7.14 -2.06 8.04
C ALA A 116 6.21 -1.42 7.03
N LYS A 117 5.68 -2.19 6.11
CA LYS A 117 4.77 -1.69 5.08
C LYS A 117 3.43 -2.40 5.20
N ILE A 118 2.36 -1.60 5.22
CA ILE A 118 0.99 -2.10 5.24
C ILE A 118 0.30 -1.55 4.01
N THR A 119 -0.26 -2.44 3.21
CA THR A 119 -0.98 -2.06 1.99
C THR A 119 -2.37 -2.67 2.02
N ARG A 120 -3.37 -1.85 1.76
CA ARG A 120 -4.75 -2.30 1.64
C ARG A 120 -5.26 -1.98 0.25
N ASP A 121 -5.90 -2.96 -0.40
CA ASP A 121 -6.59 -2.74 -1.66
C ASP A 121 -7.92 -2.02 -1.35
N ILE A 122 -8.01 -0.77 -1.78
CA ILE A 122 -9.23 0.04 -1.60
C ILE A 122 -9.88 0.37 -2.94
N SER A 123 -9.67 -0.50 -3.93
CA SER A 123 -10.22 -0.30 -5.28
C SER A 123 -11.75 -0.23 -5.27
N GLU A 124 -12.40 -1.06 -4.47
CA GLU A 124 -13.85 -1.04 -4.33
C GLU A 124 -14.32 0.28 -3.73
N GLN A 125 -13.68 0.73 -2.66
CA GLN A 125 -14.00 1.99 -2.01
C GLN A 125 -13.78 3.16 -2.97
N LYS A 126 -12.70 3.14 -3.74
CA LYS A 126 -12.41 4.17 -4.73
C LYS A 126 -13.48 4.19 -5.81
N ALA A 127 -13.89 3.04 -6.32
CA ALA A 127 -14.93 2.96 -7.34
C ALA A 127 -16.26 3.52 -6.83
N ILE A 128 -16.63 3.21 -5.58
CA ILE A 128 -17.85 3.74 -4.95
C ILE A 128 -17.75 5.25 -4.82
N ASN A 129 -16.63 5.76 -4.32
CA ASN A 129 -16.43 7.20 -4.13
C ASN A 129 -16.46 7.95 -5.46
N ASP A 130 -15.82 7.40 -6.50
CA ASP A 130 -15.82 8.00 -7.83
C ASP A 130 -17.24 8.03 -8.41
N ARG A 131 -18.02 6.98 -8.18
CA ARG A 131 -19.40 6.90 -8.64
C ARG A 131 -20.29 7.91 -7.90
N ILE A 132 -20.10 8.08 -6.60
CA ILE A 132 -20.81 9.08 -5.81
C ILE A 132 -20.48 10.48 -6.32
N ALA A 133 -19.22 10.78 -6.57
CA ALA A 133 -18.78 12.06 -7.11
C ALA A 133 -19.40 12.32 -8.48
N TRP A 134 -19.45 11.31 -9.35
CA TRP A 134 -20.10 11.43 -10.66
C TRP A 134 -21.60 11.74 -10.51
N MET A 135 -22.29 11.02 -9.62
CA MET A 135 -23.74 11.22 -9.37
C MET A 135 -24.04 12.59 -8.80
N ALA A 136 -23.12 13.15 -8.01
CA ALA A 136 -23.29 14.50 -7.47
C ALA A 136 -23.16 15.57 -8.56
N ARG A 137 -22.47 15.27 -9.66
CA ARG A 137 -22.26 16.21 -10.78
C ARG A 137 -23.31 16.08 -11.87
N TYR A 138 -23.94 14.92 -12.00
CA TYR A 138 -24.88 14.62 -13.08
C TYR A 138 -26.21 14.11 -12.55
N ASP A 139 -27.27 14.38 -13.30
CA ASP A 139 -28.58 13.83 -12.98
C ASP A 139 -28.56 12.32 -13.23
N ALA A 140 -28.94 11.55 -12.21
CA ALA A 140 -28.86 10.10 -12.25
C ALA A 140 -29.84 9.47 -13.27
N LEU A 141 -30.94 10.14 -13.59
CA LEU A 141 -31.95 9.61 -14.52
C LEU A 141 -31.64 9.91 -15.98
N THR A 142 -31.10 11.09 -16.25
CA THR A 142 -30.89 11.55 -17.62
C THR A 142 -29.44 11.57 -18.05
N GLY A 143 -28.50 11.45 -17.10
CA GLY A 143 -27.09 11.63 -17.38
C GLY A 143 -26.69 13.06 -17.64
N LEU A 144 -27.60 14.00 -17.51
CA LEU A 144 -27.31 15.41 -17.67
C LEU A 144 -26.66 15.95 -16.39
N PRO A 145 -25.83 17.01 -16.52
CA PRO A 145 -25.25 17.64 -15.34
C PRO A 145 -26.33 18.04 -14.35
N ASN A 146 -26.06 17.84 -13.06
CA ASN A 146 -26.96 18.36 -12.05
C ASN A 146 -26.83 19.89 -12.00
N ARG A 147 -27.63 20.52 -11.16
CA ARG A 147 -27.69 21.99 -11.12
C ARG A 147 -26.32 22.63 -10.89
N VAL A 148 -25.53 22.08 -9.99
CA VAL A 148 -24.21 22.64 -9.66
C VAL A 148 -23.27 22.52 -10.85
N GLU A 149 -23.20 21.36 -11.44
CA GLU A 149 -22.35 21.10 -12.60
C GLU A 149 -22.76 21.91 -13.82
N PHE A 150 -24.06 22.09 -13.98
CA PHE A 150 -24.60 22.91 -15.07
C PHE A 150 -24.08 24.35 -15.00
N PHE A 151 -24.12 24.96 -13.82
CA PHE A 151 -23.63 26.32 -13.64
C PHE A 151 -22.13 26.43 -13.89
N GLU A 152 -21.37 25.45 -13.48
CA GLU A 152 -19.94 25.42 -13.72
C GLU A 152 -19.61 25.32 -15.21
N ARG A 153 -20.44 24.59 -15.98
CA ARG A 153 -20.21 24.40 -17.41
C ARG A 153 -20.65 25.56 -18.29
N VAL A 154 -21.59 26.33 -17.82
CA VAL A 154 -22.11 27.47 -18.59
C VAL A 154 -21.09 28.61 -18.64
N GLU A 155 -20.17 28.61 -17.71
CA GLU A 155 -19.07 29.56 -17.74
C GLU A 155 -18.18 29.30 -18.94
#